data_7dcdb542658989400658dc7ba2a61c3d
#
_entry.id   7dcdb542658989400658dc7ba2a61c3d
#
_cell.length_a   1.000
_cell.length_b   1.000
_cell.length_c   1.000
_cell.angle_alpha   90.00
_cell.angle_beta   90.00
_cell.angle_gamma   90.00
#
_symmetry.space_group_name_H-M   'P 1'
#
loop_
_entity.id
_entity.type
_entity.pdbx_description
1 polymer ?
#
loop_
_entity_poly.entity_id
_entity_poly.type
_entity_poly.pdbx_seq_one_letter_code
_entity_poly.pdbx_strand_id
1 'polypeptide(L)'
;MKQTTSTFQWIVFLLANTIALPIVVASLFDLSSVETAALVQRSFFVGGIACFLHGAFGHRLPIVSGPAGSWVSIFVVIAALPVDSKTAFTIAMAAVVIAGVVLIILGLTGWTKYLLPVFTPLVSGTFLLLLCIQLTGVMLGAVLAVEATRVAGIITFLLVLGLSQFGPSRLRPFALMIGIIVGWLVSRPSLPTSSNLFAPPQALPFGWPQFDGSAFLVAIPFAILLVVNLIAALSAVEATLQKQGRLHQGLSIEGVIHLLA
;
A
#
# COMPACT_ATOMS: atom_id res chain seq x y z
N MET A 1 26.22 8.90 10.94
CA MET A 1 25.25 8.26 11.83
C MET A 1 23.79 8.63 11.54
N LYS A 2 23.37 9.90 11.41
CA LYS A 2 21.94 10.24 11.16
C LYS A 2 21.37 9.65 9.85
N GLN A 3 22.16 9.64 8.76
CA GLN A 3 21.70 9.13 7.46
C GLN A 3 21.51 7.60 7.45
N THR A 4 22.46 6.84 7.99
CA THR A 4 22.36 5.37 8.08
C THR A 4 21.17 4.92 8.92
N THR A 5 20.90 5.60 10.03
CA THR A 5 19.75 5.31 10.90
C THR A 5 18.42 5.59 10.18
N SER A 6 18.35 6.68 9.44
CA SER A 6 17.17 7.04 8.64
C SER A 6 16.92 6.02 7.52
N THR A 7 17.97 5.60 6.80
CA THR A 7 17.85 4.59 5.74
C THR A 7 17.32 3.27 6.29
N PHE A 8 17.88 2.79 7.43
CA PHE A 8 17.41 1.56 8.06
C PHE A 8 15.94 1.66 8.49
N GLN A 9 15.53 2.79 9.06
CA GLN A 9 14.15 3.03 9.44
C GLN A 9 13.19 2.95 8.24
N TRP A 10 13.55 3.55 7.10
CA TRP A 10 12.75 3.50 5.88
C TRP A 10 12.68 2.09 5.28
N ILE A 11 13.77 1.31 5.35
CA ILE A 11 13.75 -0.10 4.94
C ILE A 11 12.76 -0.89 5.78
N VAL A 12 12.80 -0.75 7.11
CA VAL A 12 11.87 -1.45 8.00
C VAL A 12 10.42 -1.03 7.76
N PHE A 13 10.17 0.27 7.55
CA PHE A 13 8.84 0.76 7.20
C PHE A 13 8.33 0.18 5.88
N LEU A 14 9.17 0.15 4.85
CA LEU A 14 8.83 -0.44 3.55
C LEU A 14 8.52 -1.94 3.70
N LEU A 15 9.36 -2.69 4.39
CA LEU A 15 9.14 -4.12 4.64
C LEU A 15 7.82 -4.37 5.36
N ALA A 16 7.55 -3.62 6.44
CA ALA A 16 6.31 -3.75 7.18
C ALA A 16 5.07 -3.48 6.32
N ASN A 17 5.08 -2.41 5.55
CA ASN A 17 3.97 -2.01 4.69
C ASN A 17 3.74 -3.02 3.54
N THR A 18 4.83 -3.51 2.95
CA THR A 18 4.79 -4.48 1.85
C THR A 18 4.30 -5.86 2.31
N ILE A 19 4.41 -6.19 3.60
CA ILE A 19 3.85 -7.42 4.17
C ILE A 19 2.40 -7.20 4.62
N ALA A 20 2.12 -6.12 5.34
CA ALA A 20 0.84 -5.92 6.00
C ALA A 20 -0.32 -5.78 5.01
N LEU A 21 -0.18 -4.96 3.98
CA LEU A 21 -1.27 -4.69 3.03
C LEU A 21 -1.68 -5.92 2.20
N PRO A 22 -0.78 -6.72 1.63
CA PRO A 22 -1.16 -7.96 0.97
C PRO A 22 -1.90 -8.96 1.89
N ILE A 23 -1.53 -9.04 3.17
CA ILE A 23 -2.24 -9.89 4.14
C ILE A 23 -3.67 -9.40 4.36
N VAL A 24 -3.87 -8.08 4.48
CA VAL A 24 -5.21 -7.48 4.58
C VAL A 24 -6.03 -7.78 3.32
N VAL A 25 -5.45 -7.60 2.14
CA VAL A 25 -6.11 -7.91 0.86
C VAL A 25 -6.46 -9.39 0.78
N ALA A 26 -5.52 -10.28 1.15
CA ALA A 26 -5.76 -11.72 1.16
C ALA A 26 -6.94 -12.10 2.07
N SER A 27 -7.07 -11.46 3.23
CA SER A 27 -8.20 -11.69 4.14
C SER A 27 -9.54 -11.16 3.61
N LEU A 28 -9.54 -10.11 2.80
CA LEU A 28 -10.75 -9.55 2.18
C LEU A 28 -11.33 -10.47 1.09
N PHE A 29 -10.47 -11.22 0.42
CA PHE A 29 -10.84 -12.09 -0.70
C PHE A 29 -10.72 -13.58 -0.39
N ASP A 30 -10.60 -13.95 0.89
CA ASP A 30 -10.49 -15.34 1.37
C ASP A 30 -9.40 -16.15 0.66
N LEU A 31 -8.24 -15.51 0.37
CA LEU A 31 -7.14 -16.18 -0.30
C LEU A 31 -6.49 -17.24 0.61
N SER A 32 -6.11 -18.34 0.02
CA SER A 32 -5.36 -19.40 0.72
C SER A 32 -3.98 -18.91 1.19
N SER A 33 -3.35 -19.67 2.10
CA SER A 33 -2.00 -19.34 2.59
C SER A 33 -0.94 -19.30 1.47
N VAL A 34 -1.09 -20.15 0.45
CA VAL A 34 -0.20 -20.20 -0.71
C VAL A 34 -0.39 -18.95 -1.59
N GLU A 35 -1.64 -18.57 -1.87
CA GLU A 35 -1.97 -17.38 -2.62
C GLU A 35 -1.56 -16.11 -1.87
N THR A 36 -1.75 -16.07 -0.55
CA THR A 36 -1.28 -14.97 0.30
C THR A 36 0.24 -14.79 0.21
N ALA A 37 0.99 -15.89 0.29
CA ALA A 37 2.44 -15.87 0.15
C ALA A 37 2.87 -15.37 -1.24
N ALA A 38 2.18 -15.81 -2.31
CA ALA A 38 2.43 -15.35 -3.67
C ALA A 38 2.15 -13.85 -3.82
N LEU A 39 1.07 -13.34 -3.20
CA LEU A 39 0.72 -11.91 -3.21
C LEU A 39 1.76 -11.07 -2.48
N VAL A 40 2.22 -11.50 -1.31
CA VAL A 40 3.29 -10.85 -0.55
C VAL A 40 4.58 -10.80 -1.37
N GLN A 41 5.00 -11.93 -1.95
CA GLN A 41 6.19 -12.03 -2.77
C GLN A 41 6.15 -11.09 -3.98
N ARG A 42 5.00 -11.06 -4.70
CA ARG A 42 4.77 -10.15 -5.82
C ARG A 42 4.85 -8.69 -5.39
N SER A 43 4.26 -8.35 -4.24
CA SER A 43 4.29 -7.00 -3.69
C SER A 43 5.72 -6.52 -3.39
N PHE A 44 6.59 -7.39 -2.88
CA PHE A 44 8.02 -7.07 -2.71
C PHE A 44 8.71 -6.81 -4.04
N PHE A 45 8.48 -7.68 -5.02
CA PHE A 45 9.10 -7.57 -6.33
C PHE A 45 8.67 -6.30 -7.07
N VAL A 46 7.36 -6.07 -7.15
CA VAL A 46 6.78 -4.88 -7.78
C VAL A 46 7.16 -3.61 -7.02
N GLY A 47 7.13 -3.62 -5.68
CA GLY A 47 7.55 -2.48 -4.85
C GLY A 47 9.03 -2.12 -5.05
N GLY A 48 9.91 -3.11 -5.18
CA GLY A 48 11.33 -2.89 -5.51
C GLY A 48 11.51 -2.24 -6.88
N ILE A 49 10.83 -2.75 -7.90
CA ILE A 49 10.81 -2.16 -9.25
C ILE A 49 10.24 -0.74 -9.22
N ALA A 50 9.14 -0.52 -8.47
CA ALA A 50 8.50 0.77 -8.33
C ALA A 50 9.47 1.83 -7.77
N CYS A 51 10.14 1.52 -6.66
CA CYS A 51 11.11 2.42 -6.05
C CYS A 51 12.26 2.76 -7.03
N PHE A 52 12.76 1.78 -7.77
CA PHE A 52 13.81 1.98 -8.76
C PHE A 52 13.34 2.85 -9.92
N LEU A 53 12.20 2.52 -10.53
CA LEU A 53 11.66 3.26 -11.68
C LEU A 53 11.30 4.70 -11.31
N HIS A 54 10.68 4.94 -10.17
CA HIS A 54 10.37 6.28 -9.70
C HIS A 54 11.61 7.12 -9.40
N GLY A 55 12.63 6.51 -8.79
CA GLY A 55 13.89 7.19 -8.50
C GLY A 55 14.68 7.54 -9.78
N ALA A 56 14.72 6.64 -10.76
CA ALA A 56 15.49 6.81 -11.99
C ALA A 56 14.75 7.62 -13.06
N PHE A 57 13.50 7.29 -13.33
CA PHE A 57 12.74 7.77 -14.50
C PHE A 57 11.48 8.55 -14.15
N GLY A 58 10.88 8.29 -12.96
CA GLY A 58 9.65 8.93 -12.51
C GLY A 58 9.88 10.32 -11.91
N HIS A 59 9.33 10.55 -10.72
CA HIS A 59 9.38 11.84 -10.02
C HIS A 59 10.78 12.24 -9.52
N ARG A 60 11.73 11.32 -9.39
CA ARG A 60 13.12 11.55 -8.94
C ARG A 60 13.27 12.20 -7.57
N LEU A 61 12.32 11.97 -6.69
CA LEU A 61 12.36 12.37 -5.30
C LEU A 61 12.52 11.13 -4.40
N PRO A 62 13.08 11.27 -3.18
CA PRO A 62 13.24 10.16 -2.24
C PRO A 62 11.90 9.79 -1.60
N ILE A 63 10.98 9.29 -2.41
CA ILE A 63 9.67 8.78 -2.00
C ILE A 63 9.70 7.28 -2.13
N VAL A 64 9.30 6.59 -1.07
CA VAL A 64 9.16 5.13 -1.09
C VAL A 64 7.85 4.78 -1.78
N SER A 65 7.93 4.02 -2.86
CA SER A 65 6.77 3.50 -3.57
C SER A 65 6.48 2.08 -3.12
N GLY A 66 5.24 1.81 -2.75
CA GLY A 66 4.78 0.51 -2.27
C GLY A 66 3.26 0.48 -2.16
N PRO A 67 2.67 -0.65 -1.74
CA PRO A 67 1.24 -0.75 -1.58
C PRO A 67 0.72 0.35 -0.66
N ALA A 68 -0.27 1.11 -1.12
CA ALA A 68 -0.83 2.22 -0.36
C ALA A 68 -2.10 1.79 0.40
N GLY A 69 -2.27 2.29 1.63
CA GLY A 69 -3.46 1.99 2.45
C GLY A 69 -4.78 2.39 1.77
N SER A 70 -4.75 3.36 0.87
CA SER A 70 -5.90 3.76 0.05
C SER A 70 -6.43 2.63 -0.86
N TRP A 71 -5.61 1.64 -1.22
CA TRP A 71 -6.04 0.49 -1.99
C TRP A 71 -7.07 -0.36 -1.22
N VAL A 72 -6.90 -0.45 0.10
CA VAL A 72 -7.82 -1.21 0.96
C VAL A 72 -9.25 -0.71 0.81
N SER A 73 -9.44 0.61 0.71
CA SER A 73 -10.76 1.22 0.52
C SER A 73 -11.49 0.68 -0.71
N ILE A 74 -10.76 0.57 -1.80
CA ILE A 74 -11.29 0.09 -3.08
C ILE A 74 -11.53 -1.42 -3.02
N PHE A 75 -10.60 -2.17 -2.46
CA PHE A 75 -10.72 -3.62 -2.35
C PHE A 75 -11.87 -4.03 -1.42
N VAL A 76 -12.14 -3.30 -0.34
CA VAL A 76 -13.33 -3.50 0.50
C VAL A 76 -14.63 -3.34 -0.31
N VAL A 77 -14.71 -2.32 -1.17
CA VAL A 77 -15.88 -2.11 -2.03
C VAL A 77 -16.06 -3.27 -3.02
N ILE A 78 -14.96 -3.75 -3.61
CA ILE A 78 -15.02 -4.87 -4.56
C ILE A 78 -15.35 -6.18 -3.85
N ALA A 79 -14.79 -6.42 -2.67
CA ALA A 79 -15.07 -7.62 -1.88
C ALA A 79 -16.53 -7.68 -1.39
N ALA A 80 -17.23 -6.53 -1.33
CA ALA A 80 -18.65 -6.46 -1.00
C ALA A 80 -19.59 -6.69 -2.20
N LEU A 81 -19.06 -6.91 -3.41
CA LEU A 81 -19.88 -7.25 -4.58
C LEU A 81 -20.57 -8.61 -4.39
N PRO A 82 -21.78 -8.80 -4.93
CA PRO A 82 -22.55 -10.04 -4.79
C PRO A 82 -22.02 -11.14 -5.74
N VAL A 83 -20.72 -11.43 -5.65
CA VAL A 83 -20.01 -12.46 -6.41
C VAL A 83 -19.11 -13.26 -5.47
N ASP A 84 -18.61 -14.41 -5.90
CA ASP A 84 -17.65 -15.19 -5.09
C ASP A 84 -16.31 -14.44 -4.92
N SER A 85 -15.60 -14.70 -3.83
CA SER A 85 -14.35 -14.03 -3.47
C SER A 85 -13.28 -14.09 -4.57
N LYS A 86 -13.20 -15.21 -5.30
CA LYS A 86 -12.25 -15.37 -6.39
C LYS A 86 -12.58 -14.47 -7.59
N THR A 87 -13.84 -14.41 -7.97
CA THR A 87 -14.33 -13.50 -9.02
C THR A 87 -14.14 -12.04 -8.59
N ALA A 88 -14.48 -11.68 -7.35
CA ALA A 88 -14.23 -10.35 -6.81
C ALA A 88 -12.74 -9.97 -6.90
N PHE A 89 -11.84 -10.91 -6.57
CA PHE A 89 -10.40 -10.65 -6.66
C PHE A 89 -9.92 -10.44 -8.11
N THR A 90 -10.42 -11.21 -9.09
CA THR A 90 -10.07 -11.01 -10.50
C THR A 90 -10.64 -9.70 -11.07
N ILE A 91 -11.79 -9.23 -10.59
CA ILE A 91 -12.33 -7.89 -10.86
C ILE A 91 -11.42 -6.81 -10.26
N ALA A 92 -10.93 -7.01 -9.04
CA ALA A 92 -9.99 -6.09 -8.40
C ALA A 92 -8.67 -5.96 -9.21
N MET A 93 -8.13 -7.08 -9.69
CA MET A 93 -6.97 -7.08 -10.59
C MET A 93 -7.25 -6.27 -11.87
N ALA A 94 -8.41 -6.45 -12.50
CA ALA A 94 -8.79 -5.69 -13.69
C ALA A 94 -8.92 -4.19 -13.38
N ALA A 95 -9.50 -3.81 -12.24
CA ALA A 95 -9.60 -2.41 -11.82
C ALA A 95 -8.22 -1.77 -11.63
N VAL A 96 -7.24 -2.50 -11.07
CA VAL A 96 -5.84 -2.05 -10.94
C VAL A 96 -5.21 -1.81 -12.32
N VAL A 97 -5.39 -2.73 -13.26
CA VAL A 97 -4.90 -2.61 -14.64
C VAL A 97 -5.52 -1.40 -15.36
N ILE A 98 -6.85 -1.25 -15.27
CA ILE A 98 -7.55 -0.11 -15.89
C ILE A 98 -7.07 1.21 -15.29
N ALA A 99 -6.95 1.29 -13.95
CA ALA A 99 -6.42 2.46 -13.27
C ALA A 99 -4.98 2.77 -13.74
N GLY A 100 -4.14 1.76 -13.91
CA GLY A 100 -2.80 1.90 -14.47
C GLY A 100 -2.80 2.54 -15.85
N VAL A 101 -3.67 2.09 -16.75
CA VAL A 101 -3.85 2.69 -18.09
C VAL A 101 -4.29 4.15 -17.99
N VAL A 102 -5.25 4.46 -17.12
CA VAL A 102 -5.71 5.83 -16.87
C VAL A 102 -4.56 6.73 -16.38
N LEU A 103 -3.74 6.25 -15.46
CA LEU A 103 -2.57 6.99 -14.97
C LEU A 103 -1.54 7.25 -16.06
N ILE A 104 -1.27 6.29 -16.95
CA ILE A 104 -0.39 6.50 -18.10
C ILE A 104 -0.94 7.60 -19.00
N ILE A 105 -2.25 7.54 -19.34
CA ILE A 105 -2.88 8.56 -20.16
C ILE A 105 -2.78 9.94 -19.51
N LEU A 106 -3.09 10.06 -18.21
CA LEU A 106 -2.98 11.31 -17.47
C LEU A 106 -1.54 11.84 -17.41
N GLY A 107 -0.58 10.95 -17.24
CA GLY A 107 0.85 11.31 -17.22
C GLY A 107 1.36 11.78 -18.58
N LEU A 108 0.96 11.14 -19.66
CA LEU A 108 1.38 11.49 -21.02
C LEU A 108 0.68 12.73 -21.57
N THR A 109 -0.62 12.90 -21.29
CA THR A 109 -1.42 14.02 -21.82
C THR A 109 -1.26 15.31 -21.00
N GLY A 110 -0.84 15.20 -19.77
CA GLY A 110 -0.78 16.35 -18.85
C GLY A 110 -2.16 16.85 -18.38
N TRP A 111 -3.20 16.04 -18.52
CA TRP A 111 -4.57 16.39 -18.07
C TRP A 111 -4.70 16.52 -16.56
N THR A 112 -3.69 16.12 -15.81
CA THR A 112 -3.61 16.33 -14.36
C THR A 112 -3.82 17.79 -13.95
N LYS A 113 -3.47 18.77 -14.81
CA LYS A 113 -3.72 20.19 -14.56
C LYS A 113 -5.21 20.53 -14.34
N TYR A 114 -6.13 19.74 -14.92
CA TYR A 114 -7.56 19.90 -14.74
C TYR A 114 -8.07 19.21 -13.46
N LEU A 115 -7.34 18.23 -12.95
CA LEU A 115 -7.67 17.54 -11.72
C LEU A 115 -7.11 18.26 -10.49
N LEU A 116 -5.93 18.88 -10.59
CA LEU A 116 -5.26 19.59 -9.48
C LEU A 116 -6.16 20.57 -8.73
N PRO A 117 -7.00 21.42 -9.38
CA PRO A 117 -7.86 22.37 -8.68
C PRO A 117 -8.92 21.71 -7.79
N VAL A 118 -9.28 20.46 -8.08
CA VAL A 118 -10.25 19.68 -7.27
C VAL A 118 -9.65 19.28 -5.92
N PHE A 119 -8.31 19.09 -5.87
CA PHE A 119 -7.60 18.65 -4.68
C PHE A 119 -7.22 19.82 -3.76
N THR A 120 -8.23 20.52 -3.27
CA THR A 120 -8.03 21.54 -2.26
C THR A 120 -7.54 20.91 -0.94
N PRO A 121 -6.91 21.69 -0.02
CA PRO A 121 -6.54 21.19 1.30
C PRO A 121 -7.72 20.59 2.08
N LEU A 122 -8.93 21.12 1.88
CA LEU A 122 -10.15 20.59 2.48
C LEU A 122 -10.48 19.20 1.95
N VAL A 123 -10.48 19.02 0.63
CA VAL A 123 -10.75 17.71 -0.01
C VAL A 123 -9.71 16.68 0.40
N SER A 124 -8.43 17.04 0.36
CA SER A 124 -7.33 16.15 0.77
C SER A 124 -7.41 15.80 2.27
N GLY A 125 -7.73 16.77 3.13
CA GLY A 125 -7.90 16.54 4.57
C GLY A 125 -9.08 15.64 4.88
N THR A 126 -10.22 15.86 4.23
CA THR A 126 -11.42 15.01 4.38
C THR A 126 -11.13 13.57 3.91
N PHE A 127 -10.45 13.42 2.77
CA PHE A 127 -10.03 12.12 2.26
C PHE A 127 -9.15 11.38 3.27
N LEU A 128 -8.12 12.03 3.81
CA LEU A 128 -7.23 11.44 4.81
C LEU A 128 -7.98 11.03 6.08
N LEU A 129 -8.93 11.84 6.53
CA LEU A 129 -9.76 11.53 7.69
C LEU A 129 -10.60 10.26 7.45
N LEU A 130 -11.30 10.19 6.31
CA LEU A 130 -12.10 9.02 5.94
C LEU A 130 -11.23 7.77 5.79
N LEU A 131 -10.06 7.89 5.19
CA LEU A 131 -9.08 6.81 5.07
C LEU A 131 -8.64 6.31 6.46
N CYS A 132 -8.32 7.21 7.39
CA CYS A 132 -7.94 6.83 8.75
C CYS A 132 -9.07 6.08 9.47
N ILE A 133 -10.32 6.54 9.36
CA ILE A 133 -11.48 5.88 9.96
C ILE A 133 -11.64 4.47 9.38
N GLN A 134 -11.56 4.33 8.07
CA GLN A 134 -11.71 3.04 7.38
C GLN A 134 -10.58 2.06 7.75
N LEU A 135 -9.32 2.50 7.69
CA LEU A 135 -8.18 1.65 8.07
C LEU A 135 -8.23 1.25 9.55
N THR A 136 -8.72 2.13 10.42
CA THR A 136 -8.94 1.80 11.83
C THR A 136 -9.97 0.69 11.98
N GLY A 137 -11.07 0.73 11.23
CA GLY A 137 -12.07 -0.34 11.21
C GLY A 137 -11.50 -1.68 10.77
N VAL A 138 -10.73 -1.70 9.68
CA VAL A 138 -10.05 -2.91 9.18
C VAL A 138 -9.05 -3.45 10.21
N MET A 139 -8.24 -2.56 10.81
CA MET A 139 -7.26 -2.93 11.82
C MET A 139 -7.92 -3.54 13.06
N LEU A 140 -8.98 -2.89 13.60
CA LEU A 140 -9.72 -3.40 14.77
C LEU A 140 -10.35 -4.75 14.45
N GLY A 141 -10.98 -4.89 13.29
CA GLY A 141 -11.52 -6.16 12.81
C GLY A 141 -10.46 -7.26 12.80
N ALA A 142 -9.30 -7.02 12.21
CA ALA A 142 -8.20 -7.97 12.13
C ALA A 142 -7.63 -8.35 13.52
N VAL A 143 -7.46 -7.37 14.42
CA VAL A 143 -6.95 -7.60 15.79
C VAL A 143 -7.94 -8.41 16.63
N LEU A 144 -9.25 -8.14 16.47
CA LEU A 144 -10.29 -8.80 17.28
C LEU A 144 -10.72 -10.17 16.75
N ALA A 145 -10.53 -10.43 15.46
CA ALA A 145 -10.95 -11.67 14.80
C ALA A 145 -10.22 -12.92 15.31
N VAL A 146 -8.93 -12.81 15.58
CA VAL A 146 -8.08 -13.96 15.97
C VAL A 146 -7.81 -13.93 17.48
N GLU A 147 -8.47 -14.79 18.24
CA GLU A 147 -8.37 -14.83 19.69
C GLU A 147 -6.94 -15.08 20.19
N ALA A 148 -6.22 -15.99 19.55
CA ALA A 148 -4.85 -16.35 19.92
C ALA A 148 -3.84 -15.18 19.79
N THR A 149 -4.08 -14.24 18.87
CA THR A 149 -3.17 -13.10 18.63
C THR A 149 -3.76 -11.76 19.07
N ARG A 150 -4.99 -11.73 19.58
CA ARG A 150 -5.69 -10.52 20.02
C ARG A 150 -4.89 -9.72 21.05
N VAL A 151 -4.38 -10.40 22.07
CA VAL A 151 -3.59 -9.76 23.13
C VAL A 151 -2.29 -9.17 22.54
N ALA A 152 -1.60 -9.91 21.69
CA ALA A 152 -0.41 -9.42 21.00
C ALA A 152 -0.70 -8.20 20.13
N GLY A 153 -1.80 -8.20 19.38
CA GLY A 153 -2.25 -7.08 18.57
C GLY A 153 -2.55 -5.82 19.39
N ILE A 154 -3.28 -5.96 20.50
CA ILE A 154 -3.61 -4.84 21.40
C ILE A 154 -2.32 -4.27 22.04
N ILE A 155 -1.44 -5.13 22.54
CA ILE A 155 -0.16 -4.71 23.14
C ILE A 155 0.68 -3.95 22.10
N THR A 156 0.79 -4.50 20.89
CA THR A 156 1.55 -3.88 19.81
C THR A 156 0.97 -2.51 19.45
N PHE A 157 -0.34 -2.41 19.29
CA PHE A 157 -1.01 -1.15 18.97
C PHE A 157 -0.77 -0.09 20.03
N LEU A 158 -1.01 -0.42 21.30
CA LEU A 158 -0.81 0.50 22.43
C LEU A 158 0.66 0.91 22.58
N LEU A 159 1.59 -0.02 22.35
CA LEU A 159 3.03 0.25 22.39
C LEU A 159 3.45 1.23 21.28
N VAL A 160 3.02 0.99 20.03
CA VAL A 160 3.33 1.88 18.90
C VAL A 160 2.71 3.25 19.11
N LEU A 161 1.45 3.32 19.53
CA LEU A 161 0.77 4.58 19.83
C LEU A 161 1.48 5.33 20.97
N GLY A 162 1.77 4.66 22.07
CA GLY A 162 2.46 5.24 23.22
C GLY A 162 3.85 5.75 22.88
N LEU A 163 4.67 4.95 22.16
CA LEU A 163 6.00 5.36 21.73
C LEU A 163 5.96 6.51 20.71
N SER A 164 5.01 6.52 19.77
CA SER A 164 4.91 7.58 18.77
C SER A 164 4.48 8.92 19.35
N GLN A 165 3.60 8.91 20.37
CA GLN A 165 3.09 10.14 20.99
C GLN A 165 3.94 10.61 22.18
N PHE A 166 4.27 9.72 23.10
CA PHE A 166 4.87 10.03 24.38
C PHE A 166 6.34 9.57 24.50
N GLY A 167 6.83 8.79 23.53
CA GLY A 167 8.20 8.26 23.58
C GLY A 167 9.28 9.34 23.49
N PRO A 168 10.50 9.05 23.98
CA PRO A 168 11.66 9.92 23.80
C PRO A 168 11.92 10.21 22.32
N SER A 169 12.38 11.42 21.98
CA SER A 169 12.63 11.86 20.62
C SER A 169 13.53 10.89 19.80
N ARG A 170 14.37 10.13 20.48
CA ARG A 170 15.25 9.13 19.86
C ARG A 170 14.53 7.83 19.48
N LEU A 171 13.46 7.46 20.21
CA LEU A 171 12.72 6.21 20.01
C LEU A 171 11.46 6.39 19.13
N ARG A 172 10.87 7.58 19.09
CA ARG A 172 9.69 7.86 18.27
C ARG A 172 9.81 7.37 16.81
N PRO A 173 10.92 7.65 16.11
CA PRO A 173 11.09 7.19 14.73
C PRO A 173 11.09 5.66 14.59
N PHE A 174 11.42 4.93 15.66
CA PHE A 174 11.49 3.46 15.66
C PHE A 174 10.24 2.79 16.25
N ALA A 175 9.21 3.56 16.61
CA ALA A 175 8.01 3.05 17.26
C ALA A 175 7.38 1.86 16.48
N LEU A 176 7.25 1.99 15.16
CA LEU A 176 6.71 0.92 14.30
C LEU A 176 7.60 -0.33 14.32
N MET A 177 8.91 -0.17 14.19
CA MET A 177 9.87 -1.28 14.22
C MET A 177 9.84 -2.01 15.57
N ILE A 178 9.83 -1.26 16.67
CA ILE A 178 9.73 -1.83 18.02
C ILE A 178 8.41 -2.58 18.16
N GLY A 179 7.31 -2.01 17.66
CA GLY A 179 6.00 -2.66 17.65
C GLY A 179 6.00 -3.99 16.90
N ILE A 180 6.59 -4.05 15.71
CA ILE A 180 6.69 -5.28 14.92
C ILE A 180 7.47 -6.35 15.70
N ILE A 181 8.63 -6.01 16.26
CA ILE A 181 9.46 -6.94 17.02
C ILE A 181 8.72 -7.46 18.25
N VAL A 182 8.13 -6.56 19.04
CA VAL A 182 7.39 -6.93 20.26
C VAL A 182 6.15 -7.76 19.90
N GLY A 183 5.37 -7.36 18.89
CA GLY A 183 4.21 -8.11 18.43
C GLY A 183 4.57 -9.52 17.99
N TRP A 184 5.65 -9.67 17.24
CA TRP A 184 6.17 -10.97 16.81
C TRP A 184 6.61 -11.84 18.00
N LEU A 185 7.34 -11.28 18.95
CA LEU A 185 7.79 -12.00 20.16
C LEU A 185 6.61 -12.44 21.04
N VAL A 186 5.60 -11.58 21.19
CA VAL A 186 4.40 -11.88 22.01
C VAL A 186 3.50 -12.91 21.34
N SER A 187 3.31 -12.82 20.01
CA SER A 187 2.49 -13.78 19.25
C SER A 187 3.09 -15.17 19.14
N ARG A 188 4.42 -15.31 19.36
CA ARG A 188 5.16 -16.59 19.27
C ARG A 188 4.78 -17.43 18.03
N PRO A 189 4.86 -16.86 16.81
CA PRO A 189 4.47 -17.60 15.62
C PRO A 189 5.36 -18.82 15.43
N SER A 190 4.76 -19.93 15.02
CA SER A 190 5.50 -21.11 14.56
C SER A 190 6.20 -20.74 13.24
N LEU A 191 7.52 -20.85 13.19
CA LEU A 191 8.26 -20.63 11.96
C LEU A 191 8.00 -21.81 11.01
N PRO A 192 7.62 -21.56 9.75
CA PRO A 192 7.48 -22.64 8.78
C PRO A 192 8.84 -23.29 8.52
N THR A 193 8.87 -24.61 8.53
CA THR A 193 10.07 -25.42 8.23
C THR A 193 10.36 -25.54 6.74
N SER A 194 9.64 -24.83 5.89
CA SER A 194 9.81 -24.89 4.44
C SER A 194 11.09 -24.21 3.97
N SER A 195 11.84 -24.92 3.15
CA SER A 195 13.23 -24.68 2.81
C SER A 195 13.48 -23.89 1.52
N ASN A 196 12.48 -23.35 0.87
CA ASN A 196 12.71 -22.55 -0.34
C ASN A 196 13.00 -21.10 0.02
N LEU A 197 14.28 -20.81 0.25
CA LEU A 197 14.77 -19.44 0.52
C LEU A 197 14.65 -18.52 -0.71
N PHE A 198 14.52 -19.08 -1.89
CA PHE A 198 14.39 -18.33 -3.13
C PHE A 198 13.31 -18.93 -4.03
N ALA A 199 12.27 -18.16 -4.27
CA ALA A 199 11.23 -18.48 -5.23
C ALA A 199 10.92 -17.23 -6.07
N PRO A 200 11.04 -17.28 -7.41
CA PRO A 200 10.68 -16.14 -8.25
C PRO A 200 9.17 -15.90 -8.22
N PRO A 201 8.72 -14.63 -8.31
CA PRO A 201 7.30 -14.34 -8.36
C PRO A 201 6.67 -14.92 -9.63
N GLN A 202 5.49 -15.51 -9.47
CA GLN A 202 4.72 -16.01 -10.61
C GLN A 202 4.10 -14.84 -11.38
N ALA A 203 4.02 -14.94 -12.69
CA ALA A 203 3.51 -13.86 -13.53
C ALA A 203 2.01 -13.58 -13.30
N LEU A 204 1.18 -14.63 -13.21
CA LEU A 204 -0.28 -14.56 -13.02
C LEU A 204 -0.74 -15.63 -12.03
N PRO A 205 -0.38 -15.52 -10.73
CA PRO A 205 -0.68 -16.56 -9.75
C PRO A 205 -2.17 -16.71 -9.47
N PHE A 206 -2.97 -15.71 -9.80
CA PHE A 206 -4.42 -15.67 -9.52
C PHE A 206 -5.29 -15.83 -10.78
N GLY A 207 -4.68 -16.08 -11.93
CA GLY A 207 -5.36 -16.16 -13.22
C GLY A 207 -5.43 -14.80 -13.94
N TRP A 208 -6.29 -14.74 -14.96
CA TRP A 208 -6.46 -13.53 -15.77
C TRP A 208 -7.41 -12.53 -15.11
N PRO A 209 -7.11 -11.21 -15.18
CA PRO A 209 -8.03 -10.17 -14.74
C PRO A 209 -9.37 -10.26 -15.48
N GLN A 210 -10.46 -10.10 -14.76
CA GLN A 210 -11.80 -10.13 -15.35
C GLN A 210 -12.30 -8.70 -15.60
N PHE A 211 -12.34 -8.31 -16.87
CA PHE A 211 -12.77 -6.99 -17.30
C PHE A 211 -14.29 -6.97 -17.50
N ASP A 212 -15.00 -6.47 -16.50
CA ASP A 212 -16.44 -6.27 -16.55
C ASP A 212 -16.83 -4.81 -16.22
N GLY A 213 -18.14 -4.51 -16.23
CA GLY A 213 -18.65 -3.18 -15.91
C GLY A 213 -18.29 -2.70 -14.51
N SER A 214 -18.20 -3.61 -13.54
CA SER A 214 -17.83 -3.33 -12.14
C SER A 214 -16.38 -2.90 -12.04
N ALA A 215 -15.48 -3.58 -12.77
CA ALA A 215 -14.07 -3.23 -12.81
C ALA A 215 -13.86 -1.80 -13.34
N PHE A 216 -14.54 -1.42 -14.42
CA PHE A 216 -14.46 -0.07 -14.98
C PHE A 216 -15.02 0.99 -14.01
N LEU A 217 -16.18 0.70 -13.40
CA LEU A 217 -16.81 1.63 -12.45
C LEU A 217 -15.91 1.93 -11.25
N VAL A 218 -15.20 0.93 -10.74
CA VAL A 218 -14.32 1.05 -9.57
C VAL A 218 -12.95 1.59 -9.97
N ALA A 219 -12.46 1.34 -11.18
CA ALA A 219 -11.15 1.79 -11.63
C ALA A 219 -11.03 3.32 -11.70
N ILE A 220 -12.11 4.05 -12.01
CA ILE A 220 -12.07 5.51 -12.12
C ILE A 220 -11.81 6.16 -10.74
N PRO A 221 -12.61 5.90 -9.68
CA PRO A 221 -12.29 6.40 -8.34
C PRO A 221 -10.90 5.94 -7.87
N PHE A 222 -10.51 4.70 -8.18
CA PHE A 222 -9.19 4.18 -7.84
C PHE A 222 -8.06 4.99 -8.49
N ALA A 223 -8.13 5.26 -9.79
CA ALA A 223 -7.16 6.10 -10.48
C ALA A 223 -7.08 7.51 -9.87
N ILE A 224 -8.22 8.11 -9.52
CA ILE A 224 -8.27 9.41 -8.84
C ILE A 224 -7.54 9.35 -7.50
N LEU A 225 -7.79 8.32 -6.68
CA LEU A 225 -7.10 8.13 -5.39
C LEU A 225 -5.58 8.01 -5.55
N LEU A 226 -5.12 7.30 -6.56
CA LEU A 226 -3.69 7.16 -6.85
C LEU A 226 -3.06 8.49 -7.26
N VAL A 227 -3.74 9.28 -8.09
CA VAL A 227 -3.31 10.65 -8.44
C VAL A 227 -3.19 11.52 -7.18
N VAL A 228 -4.20 11.49 -6.31
CA VAL A 228 -4.18 12.25 -5.04
C VAL A 228 -3.01 11.83 -4.16
N ASN A 229 -2.80 10.54 -3.99
CA ASN A 229 -1.70 10.02 -3.19
C ASN A 229 -0.34 10.49 -3.72
N LEU A 230 -0.13 10.40 -5.03
CA LEU A 230 1.12 10.83 -5.63
C LEU A 230 1.33 12.34 -5.48
N ILE A 231 0.29 13.16 -5.73
CA ILE A 231 0.36 14.62 -5.55
C ILE A 231 0.66 14.97 -4.09
N ALA A 232 -0.02 14.34 -3.14
CA ALA A 232 0.19 14.58 -1.72
C ALA A 232 1.63 14.24 -1.29
N ALA A 233 2.14 13.08 -1.74
CA ALA A 233 3.51 12.64 -1.45
C ALA A 233 4.55 13.57 -2.08
N LEU A 234 4.37 13.99 -3.33
CA LEU A 234 5.24 14.95 -4.02
C LEU A 234 5.26 16.27 -3.27
N SER A 235 4.08 16.84 -2.99
CA SER A 235 3.96 18.16 -2.34
C SER A 235 4.63 18.18 -0.95
N ALA A 236 4.49 17.09 -0.17
CA ALA A 236 5.11 16.97 1.15
C ALA A 236 6.65 16.96 1.07
N VAL A 237 7.20 16.22 0.09
CA VAL A 237 8.65 16.11 -0.08
C VAL A 237 9.24 17.36 -0.75
N GLU A 238 8.55 17.94 -1.73
CA GLU A 238 8.94 19.21 -2.38
C GLU A 238 9.04 20.36 -1.37
N ALA A 239 8.05 20.47 -0.47
CA ALA A 239 8.07 21.47 0.60
C ALA A 239 9.26 21.30 1.54
N THR A 240 9.66 20.03 1.82
CA THR A 240 10.77 19.71 2.72
C THR A 240 12.14 19.90 2.06
N LEU A 241 12.29 19.47 0.81
CA LEU A 241 13.57 19.48 0.09
C LEU A 241 13.78 20.73 -0.76
N GLN A 242 12.76 21.57 -0.92
CA GLN A 242 12.74 22.74 -1.83
C GLN A 242 13.15 22.35 -3.26
N LYS A 243 12.77 21.15 -3.70
CA LYS A 243 13.07 20.60 -5.00
C LYS A 243 11.80 20.12 -5.67
N GLN A 244 11.55 20.55 -6.89
CA GLN A 244 10.39 20.11 -7.65
C GLN A 244 10.55 18.70 -8.17
N GLY A 245 9.53 17.88 -8.00
CA GLY A 245 9.39 16.55 -8.61
C GLY A 245 8.80 16.63 -10.02
N ARG A 246 8.79 15.52 -10.70
CA ARG A 246 8.26 15.38 -12.06
C ARG A 246 6.91 14.64 -12.00
N LEU A 247 5.82 15.38 -11.76
CA LEU A 247 4.49 14.80 -11.58
C LEU A 247 4.07 13.93 -12.79
N HIS A 248 4.22 14.44 -14.02
CA HIS A 248 3.78 13.73 -15.22
C HIS A 248 4.53 12.40 -15.41
N GLN A 249 5.88 12.43 -15.27
CA GLN A 249 6.68 11.21 -15.31
C GLN A 249 6.34 10.27 -14.14
N GLY A 250 6.12 10.83 -12.96
CA GLY A 250 5.67 10.06 -11.79
C GLY A 250 4.40 9.29 -12.07
N LEU A 251 3.36 9.94 -12.63
CA LEU A 251 2.10 9.29 -12.98
C LEU A 251 2.24 8.24 -14.08
N SER A 252 3.03 8.51 -15.12
CA SER A 252 3.26 7.53 -16.18
C SER A 252 3.95 6.27 -15.64
N ILE A 253 4.97 6.43 -14.79
CA ILE A 253 5.67 5.31 -14.16
C ILE A 253 4.74 4.58 -13.17
N GLU A 254 3.95 5.30 -12.36
CA GLU A 254 2.97 4.71 -11.47
C GLU A 254 1.98 3.82 -12.24
N GLY A 255 1.49 4.31 -13.39
CA GLY A 255 0.62 3.53 -14.27
C GLY A 255 1.29 2.26 -14.80
N VAL A 256 2.56 2.33 -15.23
CA VAL A 256 3.32 1.15 -15.68
C VAL A 256 3.47 0.15 -14.54
N ILE A 257 3.73 0.61 -13.31
CA ILE A 257 3.84 -0.25 -12.13
C ILE A 257 2.53 -0.99 -11.87
N HIS A 258 1.37 -0.32 -12.02
CA HIS A 258 0.05 -0.94 -11.85
C HIS A 258 -0.26 -1.99 -12.92
N LEU A 259 0.34 -1.91 -14.11
CA LEU A 259 0.25 -2.98 -15.11
C LEU A 259 1.12 -4.20 -14.76
N LEU A 260 2.11 -4.03 -13.89
CA LEU A 260 2.98 -5.09 -13.40
C LEU A 260 2.46 -5.70 -12.08
N ALA A 261 1.61 -4.96 -11.36
CA ALA A 261 1.05 -5.36 -10.06
C ALA A 261 -0.11 -6.35 -10.22
#